data_ddb49bd90fc3949df49b7c0dbe8be526
#
_entry.id   ddb49bd90fc3949df49b7c0dbe8be526
#
_cell.length_a   1.000
_cell.length_b   1.000
_cell.length_c   1.000
_cell.angle_alpha   90.00
_cell.angle_beta   90.00
_cell.angle_gamma   90.00
#
_symmetry.space_group_name_H-M   'P 1'
#
loop_
_entity.id
_entity.type
_entity.pdbx_description
1 polymer ?
#
loop_
_entity_poly.entity_id
_entity_poly.type
_entity_poly.pdbx_seq_one_letter_code
_entity_poly.pdbx_strand_id
1 'polypeptide(L)'
;IGFRPRSFPYLAKDSRICAESISALALARQADPPIFQAPYRPNVNPAVPVQVRVFASSLWNWTGIFMKQGVRYRFKVPDGQTWLDGDSASGAEGTRGTWLLRLLAWSKRVKGANWFELCGAISYPGDPAEPGEAGVPPEPFYFRIGREVEVEAPHSGYLYCFANDASWAYWNNQGSLRVEIVES
;
A
#
# COMPACT_ATOMS: atom_id res chain seq x y z
N ILE A 1 56.94 -29.56 10.60
CA ILE A 1 56.08 -29.15 9.47
C ILE A 1 54.83 -28.52 10.12
N GLY A 2 54.87 -27.19 10.27
CA GLY A 2 53.78 -26.44 10.94
C GLY A 2 52.75 -25.98 9.90
N PHE A 3 51.50 -26.39 10.08
CA PHE A 3 50.34 -25.81 9.37
C PHE A 3 49.92 -24.53 10.03
N ARG A 4 50.05 -23.39 9.33
CA ARG A 4 49.39 -22.14 9.70
C ARG A 4 47.99 -22.11 9.05
N PRO A 5 46.90 -21.87 9.79
CA PRO A 5 45.61 -21.63 9.18
C PRO A 5 45.60 -20.28 8.48
N ARG A 6 45.20 -20.26 7.20
CA ARG A 6 44.95 -19.02 6.46
C ARG A 6 43.69 -18.35 7.05
N SER A 7 43.89 -17.14 7.56
CA SER A 7 42.80 -16.26 7.94
C SER A 7 42.02 -15.83 6.71
N PHE A 8 40.73 -16.09 6.72
CA PHE A 8 39.79 -15.61 5.72
C PHE A 8 39.36 -14.16 6.08
N PRO A 9 39.71 -13.13 5.29
CA PRO A 9 39.36 -11.75 5.58
C PRO A 9 37.97 -11.36 5.06
N TYR A 10 37.03 -12.29 4.82
CA TYR A 10 35.78 -11.99 4.12
C TYR A 10 34.55 -11.87 5.01
N LEU A 11 34.63 -12.10 6.32
CA LEU A 11 33.48 -12.07 7.22
C LEU A 11 33.22 -10.72 7.91
N ALA A 12 34.12 -9.76 7.76
CA ALA A 12 33.95 -8.47 8.45
C ALA A 12 33.21 -7.40 7.63
N LYS A 13 32.98 -7.62 6.34
CA LYS A 13 32.25 -6.67 5.49
C LYS A 13 30.74 -6.85 5.49
N ASP A 14 30.27 -8.07 5.71
CA ASP A 14 28.83 -8.38 5.64
C ASP A 14 28.04 -7.96 6.89
N SER A 15 28.72 -7.85 8.04
CA SER A 15 28.04 -7.45 9.29
C SER A 15 27.64 -5.97 9.32
N ARG A 16 28.38 -5.09 8.63
CA ARG A 16 28.02 -3.66 8.53
C ARG A 16 26.86 -3.44 7.57
N ILE A 17 26.83 -4.15 6.45
CA ILE A 17 25.75 -4.07 5.48
C ILE A 17 24.45 -4.60 6.09
N CYS A 18 24.50 -5.67 6.87
CA CYS A 18 23.32 -6.15 7.63
C CYS A 18 22.85 -5.16 8.69
N ALA A 19 23.78 -4.53 9.43
CA ALA A 19 23.43 -3.58 10.48
C ALA A 19 22.85 -2.28 9.91
N GLU A 20 23.40 -1.77 8.81
CA GLU A 20 22.86 -0.60 8.11
C GLU A 20 21.51 -0.89 7.45
N SER A 21 21.35 -2.07 6.88
CA SER A 21 20.05 -2.51 6.31
C SER A 21 18.98 -2.68 7.40
N ILE A 22 19.34 -3.23 8.57
CA ILE A 22 18.42 -3.35 9.71
C ILE A 22 18.08 -1.98 10.30
N SER A 23 19.02 -1.06 10.34
CA SER A 23 18.78 0.32 10.80
C SER A 23 17.93 1.11 9.82
N ALA A 24 18.15 0.97 8.51
CA ALA A 24 17.29 1.54 7.48
C ALA A 24 15.86 0.96 7.52
N LEU A 25 15.74 -0.35 7.74
CA LEU A 25 14.48 -1.04 7.97
C LEU A 25 13.78 -0.60 9.26
N ALA A 26 14.54 -0.27 10.32
CA ALA A 26 13.99 0.24 11.57
C ALA A 26 13.53 1.71 11.47
N LEU A 27 14.22 2.53 10.69
CA LEU A 27 13.80 3.91 10.39
C LEU A 27 12.57 3.95 9.48
N ALA A 28 12.46 3.02 8.52
CA ALA A 28 11.26 2.87 7.68
C ALA A 28 10.01 2.46 8.48
N ARG A 29 10.17 2.08 9.75
CA ARG A 29 9.08 1.74 10.67
C ARG A 29 8.28 2.94 11.18
N GLN A 30 8.75 4.17 11.00
CA GLN A 30 8.27 5.30 11.79
C GLN A 30 7.16 6.15 11.18
N ALA A 31 6.87 6.03 9.90
CA ALA A 31 5.65 6.65 9.33
C ALA A 31 5.37 6.06 7.95
N ASP A 32 4.15 5.67 7.67
CA ASP A 32 3.66 5.68 6.29
C ASP A 32 4.00 7.06 5.71
N PRO A 33 4.59 7.12 4.50
CA PRO A 33 4.85 8.42 3.90
C PRO A 33 3.56 9.21 3.87
N PRO A 34 3.62 10.52 4.14
CA PRO A 34 2.42 11.35 4.19
C PRO A 34 1.63 11.13 2.91
N ILE A 35 0.34 10.90 3.06
CA ILE A 35 -0.58 10.85 1.93
C ILE A 35 -0.42 12.19 1.23
N PHE A 36 0.06 12.16 -0.01
CA PHE A 36 0.24 13.37 -0.81
C PHE A 36 -1.07 14.15 -0.81
N GLN A 37 -1.01 15.43 -0.43
CA GLN A 37 -2.12 16.33 -0.64
C GLN A 37 -2.43 16.34 -2.14
N ALA A 38 -3.49 15.64 -2.53
CA ALA A 38 -3.93 15.65 -3.89
C ALA A 38 -4.35 17.09 -4.23
N PRO A 39 -3.95 17.63 -5.38
CA PRO A 39 -4.48 18.91 -5.83
C PRO A 39 -6.01 18.79 -5.87
N TYR A 40 -6.70 19.79 -5.37
CA TYR A 40 -8.17 19.88 -5.37
C TYR A 40 -8.69 19.47 -6.75
N ARG A 41 -9.32 18.34 -6.83
CA ARG A 41 -10.01 17.85 -8.03
C ARG A 41 -11.46 17.60 -7.67
N PRO A 42 -12.39 17.85 -8.60
CA PRO A 42 -13.80 17.68 -8.32
C PRO A 42 -14.09 16.24 -7.89
N ASN A 43 -14.96 16.10 -6.88
CA ASN A 43 -15.50 14.83 -6.44
C ASN A 43 -16.02 14.03 -7.64
N VAL A 44 -15.46 12.86 -7.85
CA VAL A 44 -16.05 11.87 -8.73
C VAL A 44 -17.23 11.27 -8.00
N ASN A 45 -18.43 11.37 -8.59
CA ASN A 45 -19.64 10.83 -7.99
C ASN A 45 -19.71 9.31 -8.23
N PRO A 46 -19.56 8.47 -7.21
CA PRO A 46 -19.61 7.02 -7.36
C PRO A 46 -21.03 6.43 -7.42
N ALA A 47 -22.07 7.24 -7.51
CA ALA A 47 -23.45 6.77 -7.75
C ALA A 47 -23.61 6.05 -9.10
N VAL A 48 -22.65 6.23 -10.02
CA VAL A 48 -22.48 5.42 -11.22
C VAL A 48 -21.12 4.72 -11.15
N PRO A 49 -20.94 3.51 -11.74
CA PRO A 49 -19.68 2.81 -11.70
C PRO A 49 -18.51 3.68 -12.26
N VAL A 50 -17.49 3.88 -11.45
CA VAL A 50 -16.28 4.65 -11.80
C VAL A 50 -15.14 3.68 -11.96
N GLN A 51 -14.41 3.76 -13.08
CA GLN A 51 -13.20 2.98 -13.28
C GLN A 51 -11.96 3.79 -12.90
N VAL A 52 -11.17 3.24 -12.00
CA VAL A 52 -9.91 3.83 -11.54
C VAL A 52 -8.75 2.91 -11.93
N ARG A 53 -7.65 3.50 -12.41
CA ARG A 53 -6.40 2.77 -12.64
C ARG A 53 -5.48 2.93 -11.43
N VAL A 54 -5.06 1.79 -10.87
CA VAL A 54 -4.17 1.72 -9.72
C VAL A 54 -2.82 1.18 -10.17
N PHE A 55 -1.78 2.00 -10.11
CA PHE A 55 -0.40 1.62 -10.48
C PHE A 55 0.30 0.95 -9.31
N ALA A 56 0.93 -0.19 -9.56
CA ALA A 56 1.65 -0.94 -8.54
C ALA A 56 2.84 -0.16 -7.94
N SER A 57 3.51 0.65 -8.76
CA SER A 57 4.68 1.46 -8.36
C SER A 57 4.34 2.71 -7.55
N SER A 58 3.05 3.06 -7.43
CA SER A 58 2.63 4.23 -6.66
C SER A 58 2.28 3.84 -5.23
N LEU A 59 2.93 4.48 -4.26
CA LEU A 59 2.60 4.34 -2.84
C LEU A 59 1.12 4.67 -2.57
N TRP A 60 0.62 5.70 -3.24
CA TRP A 60 -0.75 6.17 -3.14
C TRP A 60 -1.30 6.51 -4.52
N ASN A 61 -2.33 5.80 -4.95
CA ASN A 61 -3.10 6.16 -6.13
C ASN A 61 -4.36 6.89 -5.66
N TRP A 62 -4.36 8.20 -5.85
CA TRP A 62 -5.53 9.00 -5.57
C TRP A 62 -6.64 8.73 -6.60
N THR A 63 -7.85 8.42 -6.13
CA THR A 63 -8.95 8.01 -7.00
C THR A 63 -9.88 9.16 -7.41
N GLY A 64 -9.84 10.27 -6.67
CA GLY A 64 -10.79 11.38 -6.81
C GLY A 64 -12.15 11.12 -6.16
N ILE A 65 -12.38 9.94 -5.60
CA ILE A 65 -13.63 9.58 -4.95
C ILE A 65 -13.60 10.02 -3.49
N PHE A 66 -14.61 10.78 -3.08
CA PHE A 66 -14.86 11.09 -1.69
C PHE A 66 -15.89 10.11 -1.13
N MET A 67 -15.47 9.24 -0.23
CA MET A 67 -16.33 8.29 0.46
C MET A 67 -17.01 8.97 1.64
N LYS A 68 -18.33 8.76 1.79
CA LYS A 68 -19.13 9.35 2.87
C LYS A 68 -19.33 8.34 3.98
N GLN A 69 -19.23 8.78 5.22
CA GLN A 69 -19.45 7.96 6.40
C GLN A 69 -20.80 7.25 6.35
N GLY A 70 -20.81 5.95 6.69
CA GLY A 70 -22.02 5.12 6.72
C GLY A 70 -22.53 4.67 5.35
N VAL A 71 -21.91 5.12 4.25
CA VAL A 71 -22.26 4.70 2.90
C VAL A 71 -21.43 3.48 2.51
N ARG A 72 -22.07 2.54 1.81
CA ARG A 72 -21.41 1.33 1.30
C ARG A 72 -20.91 1.55 -0.11
N TYR A 73 -19.75 0.97 -0.38
CA TYR A 73 -19.09 1.04 -1.69
C TYR A 73 -18.65 -0.36 -2.09
N ARG A 74 -19.01 -0.74 -3.31
CA ARG A 74 -18.57 -1.99 -3.92
C ARG A 74 -17.38 -1.73 -4.82
N PHE A 75 -16.37 -2.54 -4.64
CA PHE A 75 -15.14 -2.56 -5.42
C PHE A 75 -15.07 -3.85 -6.21
N LYS A 76 -14.73 -3.78 -7.49
CA LYS A 76 -14.56 -4.94 -8.34
C LYS A 76 -13.40 -4.77 -9.30
N VAL A 77 -12.54 -5.78 -9.38
CA VAL A 77 -11.45 -5.86 -10.34
C VAL A 77 -11.83 -6.86 -11.42
N PRO A 78 -11.93 -6.46 -12.70
CA PRO A 78 -12.17 -7.38 -13.80
C PRO A 78 -11.12 -8.49 -13.85
N ASP A 79 -11.54 -9.68 -14.30
CA ASP A 79 -10.66 -10.85 -14.38
C ASP A 79 -9.49 -10.65 -15.35
N GLY A 80 -8.44 -11.45 -15.15
CA GLY A 80 -7.29 -11.52 -16.05
C GLY A 80 -6.29 -10.37 -15.92
N GLN A 81 -6.49 -9.46 -14.98
CA GLN A 81 -5.53 -8.38 -14.72
C GLN A 81 -4.44 -8.82 -13.75
N THR A 82 -3.21 -8.42 -14.04
CA THR A 82 -2.04 -8.68 -13.20
C THR A 82 -1.14 -7.46 -13.11
N TRP A 83 -0.37 -7.40 -12.07
CA TRP A 83 0.76 -6.51 -11.85
C TRP A 83 1.98 -7.28 -11.35
N LEU A 84 3.14 -6.65 -11.26
CA LEU A 84 4.40 -7.32 -10.97
C LEU A 84 5.07 -6.72 -9.74
N ASP A 85 5.59 -7.60 -8.88
CA ASP A 85 6.59 -7.31 -7.85
C ASP A 85 7.93 -7.88 -8.34
N GLY A 86 8.80 -7.04 -8.87
CA GLY A 86 9.95 -7.49 -9.62
C GLY A 86 9.51 -8.41 -10.78
N ASP A 87 9.91 -9.68 -10.74
CA ASP A 87 9.56 -10.69 -11.73
C ASP A 87 8.32 -11.53 -11.35
N SER A 88 7.72 -11.27 -10.19
CA SER A 88 6.59 -12.05 -9.68
C SER A 88 5.26 -11.43 -10.08
N ALA A 89 4.49 -12.10 -10.93
CA ALA A 89 3.14 -11.67 -11.29
C ALA A 89 2.12 -12.08 -10.23
N SER A 90 1.19 -11.17 -9.91
CA SER A 90 0.03 -11.47 -9.09
C SER A 90 -1.21 -10.72 -9.56
N GLY A 91 -2.39 -11.24 -9.26
CA GLY A 91 -3.66 -10.53 -9.45
C GLY A 91 -3.99 -9.62 -8.26
N ALA A 92 -5.22 -9.12 -8.27
CA ALA A 92 -5.72 -8.24 -7.21
C ALA A 92 -5.72 -8.88 -5.81
N GLU A 93 -5.77 -10.19 -5.71
CA GLU A 93 -5.74 -10.94 -4.44
C GLU A 93 -4.32 -11.07 -3.86
N GLY A 94 -3.30 -10.65 -4.65
CA GLY A 94 -1.91 -10.73 -4.23
C GLY A 94 -1.39 -12.15 -4.08
N THR A 95 -0.34 -12.31 -3.31
CA THR A 95 0.31 -13.60 -3.02
C THR A 95 0.60 -13.77 -1.54
N ARG A 96 0.61 -15.02 -1.06
CA ARG A 96 1.07 -15.32 0.32
C ARG A 96 2.57 -15.10 0.50
N GLY A 97 3.28 -14.92 -0.62
CA GLY A 97 4.72 -14.73 -0.64
C GLY A 97 5.52 -16.00 -0.32
N THR A 98 6.83 -15.91 -0.53
CA THR A 98 7.81 -16.92 -0.14
C THR A 98 7.98 -16.96 1.38
N TRP A 99 8.73 -17.95 1.89
CA TRP A 99 9.06 -18.01 3.33
C TRP A 99 9.79 -16.75 3.82
N LEU A 100 10.62 -16.12 2.98
CA LEU A 100 11.33 -14.88 3.28
C LEU A 100 10.34 -13.71 3.42
N LEU A 101 9.40 -13.57 2.50
CA LEU A 101 8.36 -12.55 2.57
C LEU A 101 7.45 -12.73 3.80
N ARG A 102 7.28 -13.97 4.28
CA ARG A 102 6.55 -14.22 5.55
C ARG A 102 7.30 -13.66 6.75
N LEU A 103 8.63 -13.75 6.78
CA LEU A 103 9.45 -13.12 7.84
C LEU A 103 9.36 -11.59 7.80
N LEU A 104 9.17 -11.01 6.61
CA LEU A 104 9.01 -9.57 6.41
C LEU A 104 7.55 -9.09 6.49
N ALA A 105 6.61 -9.96 6.87
CA ALA A 105 5.18 -9.63 6.91
C ALA A 105 4.82 -8.42 7.80
N TRP A 106 5.67 -8.13 8.77
CA TRP A 106 5.55 -6.95 9.64
C TRP A 106 5.77 -5.63 8.90
N SER A 107 6.44 -5.62 7.74
CA SER A 107 6.69 -4.41 6.92
C SER A 107 5.57 -4.06 5.96
N LYS A 108 4.57 -4.95 5.78
CA LYS A 108 3.39 -4.64 4.96
C LYS A 108 2.59 -3.49 5.52
N ARG A 109 2.04 -2.67 4.67
CA ARG A 109 1.18 -1.54 5.06
C ARG A 109 -0.13 -2.02 5.69
N VAL A 110 -0.77 -3.02 5.10
CA VAL A 110 -1.97 -3.69 5.65
C VAL A 110 -1.59 -5.09 6.14
N LYS A 111 -1.47 -5.25 7.45
CA LYS A 111 -0.93 -6.47 8.08
C LYS A 111 -1.74 -7.73 7.72
N GLY A 112 -3.06 -7.63 7.70
CA GLY A 112 -3.97 -8.75 7.43
C GLY A 112 -4.11 -9.13 5.96
N ALA A 113 -3.64 -8.30 5.03
CA ALA A 113 -3.70 -8.56 3.60
C ALA A 113 -2.52 -9.40 3.11
N ASN A 114 -2.65 -10.00 1.93
CA ASN A 114 -1.54 -10.68 1.26
C ASN A 114 -0.50 -9.66 0.76
N TRP A 115 0.70 -10.13 0.41
CA TRP A 115 1.64 -9.34 -0.37
C TRP A 115 1.04 -9.02 -1.73
N PHE A 116 1.21 -7.80 -2.20
CA PHE A 116 0.70 -7.34 -3.49
C PHE A 116 -0.83 -7.44 -3.64
N GLU A 117 -1.56 -7.62 -2.55
CA GLU A 117 -3.02 -7.52 -2.59
C GLU A 117 -3.42 -6.06 -2.82
N LEU A 118 -4.42 -5.85 -3.66
CA LEU A 118 -5.02 -4.54 -3.84
C LEU A 118 -5.70 -4.12 -2.53
N CYS A 119 -5.28 -2.99 -2.00
CA CYS A 119 -5.82 -2.40 -0.78
C CYS A 119 -6.29 -0.97 -1.00
N GLY A 120 -7.18 -0.53 -0.14
CA GLY A 120 -7.68 0.84 -0.07
C GLY A 120 -7.34 1.52 1.24
N ALA A 121 -7.35 2.84 1.21
CA ALA A 121 -7.33 3.69 2.40
C ALA A 121 -8.30 4.84 2.25
N ILE A 122 -9.08 5.11 3.30
CA ILE A 122 -9.88 6.31 3.41
C ILE A 122 -9.10 7.28 4.29
N SER A 123 -8.77 8.43 3.76
CA SER A 123 -8.06 9.47 4.50
C SER A 123 -8.67 10.83 4.21
N TYR A 124 -8.68 11.66 5.22
CA TYR A 124 -9.05 13.07 5.09
C TYR A 124 -7.75 13.87 5.00
N PRO A 125 -7.37 14.38 3.82
CA PRO A 125 -6.36 15.40 3.76
C PRO A 125 -6.99 16.62 4.45
N GLY A 126 -6.52 16.96 5.63
CA GLY A 126 -6.98 18.16 6.29
C GLY A 126 -6.90 19.32 5.31
N ASP A 127 -8.03 19.95 4.99
CA ASP A 127 -7.99 21.23 4.32
C ASP A 127 -7.35 22.21 5.31
N PRO A 128 -6.18 22.76 5.02
CA PRO A 128 -5.59 23.77 5.90
C PRO A 128 -6.44 25.02 6.01
N ALA A 129 -7.46 25.19 5.18
CA ALA A 129 -8.40 26.31 5.19
C ALA A 129 -9.61 26.06 6.09
N GLU A 130 -9.91 24.82 6.47
CA GLU A 130 -10.94 24.50 7.45
C GLU A 130 -10.29 23.84 8.68
N PRO A 131 -10.05 24.61 9.75
CA PRO A 131 -9.69 23.99 11.01
C PRO A 131 -10.89 23.15 11.45
N GLY A 132 -10.81 21.84 11.22
CA GLY A 132 -11.75 20.90 11.78
C GLY A 132 -11.81 21.13 13.30
N GLU A 133 -13.01 21.18 13.84
CA GLU A 133 -13.21 21.18 15.28
C GLU A 133 -12.44 20.00 15.87
N ALA A 134 -11.40 20.32 16.66
CA ALA A 134 -10.47 19.36 17.28
C ALA A 134 -9.45 18.64 16.38
N GLY A 135 -8.67 19.30 15.65
CA GLY A 135 -7.20 19.30 15.67
C GLY A 135 -6.41 18.07 15.18
N VAL A 136 -6.94 16.90 14.95
CA VAL A 136 -6.18 15.75 14.42
C VAL A 136 -7.01 15.08 13.33
N PRO A 137 -6.49 14.96 12.09
CA PRO A 137 -7.17 14.14 11.10
C PRO A 137 -7.28 12.71 11.64
N PRO A 138 -8.42 12.03 11.46
CA PRO A 138 -8.52 10.63 11.85
C PRO A 138 -7.44 9.83 11.10
N GLU A 139 -6.86 8.83 11.79
CA GLU A 139 -5.92 7.93 11.15
C GLU A 139 -6.56 7.32 9.89
N PRO A 140 -5.78 7.08 8.81
CA PRO A 140 -6.31 6.46 7.61
C PRO A 140 -6.95 5.11 7.93
N PHE A 141 -8.16 4.88 7.45
CA PHE A 141 -8.80 3.58 7.55
C PHE A 141 -8.35 2.71 6.39
N TYR A 142 -7.56 1.69 6.69
CA TYR A 142 -7.05 0.74 5.71
C TYR A 142 -7.97 -0.47 5.57
N PHE A 143 -8.20 -0.92 4.34
CA PHE A 143 -9.00 -2.11 4.06
C PHE A 143 -8.49 -2.89 2.85
N ARG A 144 -8.82 -4.17 2.83
CA ARG A 144 -8.51 -5.06 1.72
C ARG A 144 -9.58 -4.91 0.65
N ILE A 145 -9.15 -4.86 -0.61
CA ILE A 145 -10.05 -4.87 -1.76
C ILE A 145 -10.01 -6.25 -2.42
N GLY A 146 -8.81 -6.77 -2.71
CA GLY A 146 -8.67 -8.01 -3.44
C GLY A 146 -9.36 -7.93 -4.80
N ARG A 147 -10.07 -9.01 -5.17
CA ARG A 147 -10.82 -9.08 -6.43
C ARG A 147 -12.16 -8.35 -6.33
N GLU A 148 -12.85 -8.50 -5.23
CA GLU A 148 -14.15 -7.89 -4.99
C GLU A 148 -14.40 -7.75 -3.48
N VAL A 149 -14.92 -6.59 -3.07
CA VAL A 149 -15.30 -6.34 -1.68
C VAL A 149 -16.39 -5.27 -1.63
N GLU A 150 -17.24 -5.35 -0.61
CA GLU A 150 -18.14 -4.27 -0.20
C GLU A 150 -17.66 -3.70 1.15
N VAL A 151 -17.52 -2.40 1.24
CA VAL A 151 -17.00 -1.70 2.43
C VAL A 151 -17.93 -0.56 2.80
N GLU A 152 -18.36 -0.54 4.05
CA GLU A 152 -19.01 0.63 4.64
C GLU A 152 -17.95 1.59 5.17
N ALA A 153 -17.99 2.84 4.75
CA ALA A 153 -17.01 3.83 5.15
C ALA A 153 -17.21 4.22 6.64
N PRO A 154 -16.23 3.96 7.54
CA PRO A 154 -16.37 4.27 8.97
C PRO A 154 -16.29 5.76 9.25
N HIS A 155 -15.73 6.54 8.36
CA HIS A 155 -15.67 7.99 8.37
C HIS A 155 -15.62 8.53 6.94
N SER A 156 -15.94 9.81 6.76
CA SER A 156 -15.80 10.46 5.45
C SER A 156 -14.32 10.71 5.14
N GLY A 157 -13.95 10.64 3.84
CA GLY A 157 -12.60 10.91 3.39
C GLY A 157 -12.37 10.53 1.93
N TYR A 158 -11.21 10.91 1.39
CA TYR A 158 -10.82 10.52 0.04
C TYR A 158 -10.28 9.10 0.00
N LEU A 159 -10.66 8.39 -1.05
CA LEU A 159 -10.19 7.04 -1.33
C LEU A 159 -8.85 7.07 -2.04
N TYR A 160 -7.92 6.30 -1.51
CA TYR A 160 -6.64 5.95 -2.12
C TYR A 160 -6.56 4.44 -2.29
N CYS A 161 -5.95 3.98 -3.39
CA CYS A 161 -5.70 2.57 -3.63
C CYS A 161 -4.21 2.31 -3.82
N PHE A 162 -3.75 1.09 -3.51
CA PHE A 162 -2.35 0.72 -3.63
C PHE A 162 -2.15 -0.80 -3.61
N ALA A 163 -0.98 -1.25 -4.09
CA ALA A 163 -0.52 -2.61 -3.86
C ALA A 163 0.01 -2.75 -2.44
N ASN A 164 -0.40 -3.79 -1.70
CA ASN A 164 0.07 -4.00 -0.33
C ASN A 164 1.49 -4.53 -0.29
N ASP A 165 2.43 -3.63 -0.19
CA ASP A 165 3.85 -3.90 -0.16
C ASP A 165 4.52 -3.15 1.00
N ALA A 166 5.82 -3.35 1.20
CA ALA A 166 6.62 -2.53 2.08
C ALA A 166 6.85 -1.15 1.45
N SER A 167 6.69 -0.07 2.22
CA SER A 167 6.78 1.32 1.71
C SER A 167 8.09 1.63 0.98
N TRP A 168 9.17 0.93 1.30
CA TRP A 168 10.48 1.09 0.68
C TRP A 168 10.69 0.23 -0.58
N ALA A 169 9.76 -0.69 -0.93
CA ALA A 169 9.92 -1.67 -2.00
C ALA A 169 9.22 -1.29 -3.32
N TYR A 170 8.47 -0.20 -3.36
CA TYR A 170 7.66 0.18 -4.54
C TYR A 170 8.45 0.48 -5.82
N TRP A 171 9.77 0.63 -5.73
CA TRP A 171 10.63 0.96 -6.86
C TRP A 171 10.74 -0.17 -7.91
N ASN A 172 10.53 -1.44 -7.51
CA ASN A 172 10.57 -2.60 -8.41
C ASN A 172 9.18 -3.02 -8.90
N ASN A 173 8.12 -2.36 -8.45
CA ASN A 173 6.75 -2.70 -8.79
C ASN A 173 6.38 -2.17 -10.17
N GLN A 174 5.63 -2.97 -10.95
CA GLN A 174 5.26 -2.64 -12.32
C GLN A 174 3.81 -3.02 -12.61
N GLY A 175 3.24 -2.36 -13.63
CA GLY A 175 1.89 -2.63 -14.08
C GLY A 175 0.82 -1.87 -13.31
N SER A 176 -0.42 -2.19 -13.62
CA SER A 176 -1.59 -1.54 -13.00
C SER A 176 -2.82 -2.42 -13.08
N LEU A 177 -3.73 -2.25 -12.14
CA LEU A 177 -5.08 -2.84 -12.17
C LEU A 177 -6.12 -1.74 -12.42
N ARG A 178 -7.21 -2.13 -13.06
CA ARG A 178 -8.43 -1.31 -13.14
C ARG A 178 -9.38 -1.80 -12.07
N VAL A 179 -9.92 -0.87 -11.32
CA VAL A 179 -10.90 -1.12 -10.26
C VAL A 179 -12.17 -0.40 -10.62
N GLU A 180 -13.28 -1.10 -10.63
CA GLU A 180 -14.61 -0.52 -10.73
C GLU A 180 -15.14 -0.27 -9.32
N ILE A 181 -15.64 0.94 -9.08
CA ILE A 181 -16.10 1.39 -7.77
C ILE A 181 -17.49 2.00 -7.95
N VAL A 182 -18.42 1.57 -7.12
CA VAL A 182 -19.80 2.07 -7.14
C VAL A 182 -20.33 2.18 -5.71
N GLU A 183 -21.14 3.19 -5.46
CA GLU A 183 -21.95 3.32 -4.24
C GLU A 183 -23.10 2.32 -4.32
N SER A 184 -23.30 1.49 -3.28
CA SER A 184 -24.28 0.39 -3.22
C SER A 184 -25.38 0.64 -2.21
#